data_a2876a56f62efc0ed68f91b69759c068
#
_entry.id   a2876a56f62efc0ed68f91b69759c068
#
_cell.length_a   1.000
_cell.length_b   1.000
_cell.length_c   1.000
_cell.angle_alpha   90.00
_cell.angle_beta   90.00
_cell.angle_gamma   90.00
#
_symmetry.space_group_name_H-M   'P 1'
#
loop_
_entity.id
_entity.type
_entity.pdbx_description
1 polymer ?
#
loop_
_entity_poly.entity_id
_entity_poly.type
_entity_poly.pdbx_seq_one_letter_code
_entity_poly.pdbx_strand_id
1 'polypeptide(L)'
;MVGRATYDYKTKYLLDLSLGYNGSENFAEGQRFGLFPAGSLGWIISEENFFQPIKKVINYFKIRGSYGIVGNDRVSDYSRFLYLPDKYLISLGSYNFGINTSTNIAGAVESKKGNPNVTWETAAKQNYGVDMKFLK
;
A
#
# COMPACT_ATOMS: atom_id res chain seq x y z
N MET A 1 10.78 -0.89 8.94
CA MET A 1 11.60 0.29 9.30
C MET A 1 10.91 1.53 8.78
N VAL A 2 10.81 2.62 9.58
CA VAL A 2 10.15 3.86 9.15
C VAL A 2 11.06 5.02 9.52
N GLY A 3 11.25 5.94 8.59
CA GLY A 3 11.93 7.21 8.78
C GLY A 3 10.97 8.37 8.50
N ARG A 4 11.03 9.45 9.28
CA ARG A 4 10.26 10.67 9.07
C ARG A 4 11.14 11.89 9.35
N ALA A 5 11.06 12.88 8.48
CA ALA A 5 11.70 14.18 8.64
C ALA A 5 10.66 15.27 8.42
N THR A 6 10.57 16.21 9.34
CA THR A 6 9.69 17.38 9.26
C THR A 6 10.52 18.63 9.31
N TYR A 7 10.18 19.58 8.46
CA TYR A 7 10.83 20.89 8.42
C TYR A 7 9.80 22.00 8.37
N ASP A 8 9.99 22.98 9.22
CA ASP A 8 9.18 24.19 9.29
C ASP A 8 10.08 25.41 9.02
N TYR A 9 9.71 26.22 8.07
CA TYR A 9 10.40 27.47 7.81
C TYR A 9 9.50 28.67 8.09
N LYS A 10 9.84 29.43 9.14
CA LYS A 10 9.16 30.64 9.59
C LYS A 10 7.66 30.46 9.82
N THR A 11 7.21 29.28 10.21
CA THR A 11 5.79 28.91 10.36
C THR A 11 4.93 29.14 9.10
N LYS A 12 5.58 29.33 7.94
CA LYS A 12 4.93 29.58 6.66
C LYS A 12 4.94 28.37 5.74
N TYR A 13 6.08 27.71 5.66
CA TYR A 13 6.31 26.58 4.77
C TYR A 13 6.57 25.33 5.60
N LEU A 14 5.75 24.34 5.40
CA LEU A 14 5.81 23.06 6.10
C LEU A 14 6.18 21.97 5.11
N LEU A 15 7.21 21.19 5.41
CA LEU A 15 7.63 20.04 4.65
C LEU A 15 7.62 18.82 5.57
N ASP A 16 7.01 17.75 5.12
CA ASP A 16 7.03 16.46 5.80
C ASP A 16 7.42 15.38 4.78
N LEU A 17 8.46 14.64 5.09
CA LEU A 17 8.94 13.52 4.29
C LEU A 17 8.90 12.27 5.14
N SER A 18 8.34 11.21 4.63
CA SER A 18 8.33 9.90 5.28
C SER A 18 8.77 8.81 4.32
N LEU A 19 9.46 7.83 4.85
CA LEU A 19 9.96 6.69 4.13
C LEU A 19 9.66 5.43 4.92
N GLY A 20 8.83 4.56 4.35
CA GLY A 20 8.57 3.23 4.86
C GLY A 20 9.39 2.18 4.11
N TYR A 21 10.04 1.29 4.83
CA TYR A 21 10.71 0.12 4.28
C TYR A 21 10.17 -1.11 5.01
N ASN A 22 9.37 -1.89 4.32
CA ASN A 22 8.66 -3.03 4.88
C ASN A 22 9.00 -4.31 4.12
N GLY A 23 8.97 -5.42 4.82
CA GLY A 23 9.17 -6.76 4.25
C GLY A 23 7.97 -7.65 4.51
N SER A 24 7.66 -8.52 3.57
CA SER A 24 6.62 -9.54 3.69
C SER A 24 7.14 -10.89 3.20
N GLU A 25 6.85 -11.93 3.96
CA GLU A 25 7.17 -13.32 3.60
C GLU A 25 6.21 -13.89 2.54
N ASN A 26 5.14 -13.17 2.23
CA ASN A 26 4.19 -13.56 1.18
C ASN A 26 4.82 -13.57 -0.22
N PHE A 27 5.99 -12.94 -0.37
CA PHE A 27 6.71 -12.82 -1.64
C PHE A 27 7.99 -13.65 -1.67
N ALA A 28 8.41 -14.03 -2.88
CA ALA A 28 9.64 -14.77 -3.12
C ALA A 28 10.88 -13.99 -2.67
N GLU A 29 11.97 -14.71 -2.46
CA GLU A 29 13.27 -14.12 -2.18
C GLU A 29 13.66 -13.12 -3.29
N GLY A 30 14.10 -11.93 -2.90
CA GLY A 30 14.38 -10.81 -3.82
C GLY A 30 13.21 -9.84 -4.03
N GLN A 31 11.95 -10.24 -3.71
CA GLN A 31 10.76 -9.37 -3.84
C GLN A 31 10.07 -9.08 -2.51
N ARG A 32 10.65 -9.53 -1.42
CA ARG A 32 10.06 -9.41 -0.07
C ARG A 32 9.98 -7.99 0.43
N PHE A 33 10.91 -7.13 0.03
CA PHE A 33 11.04 -5.78 0.58
C PHE A 33 10.48 -4.73 -0.38
N GLY A 34 9.65 -3.84 0.17
CA GLY A 34 9.09 -2.71 -0.54
C GLY A 34 9.49 -1.37 0.10
N LEU A 35 9.75 -0.37 -0.73
CA LEU A 35 10.04 1.00 -0.34
C LEU A 35 8.83 1.88 -0.65
N PHE A 36 8.34 2.59 0.37
CA PHE A 36 7.11 3.37 0.30
C PHE A 36 7.38 4.81 0.73
N PRO A 37 7.82 5.68 -0.20
CA PRO A 37 8.03 7.08 0.08
C PRO A 37 6.70 7.85 0.13
N ALA A 38 6.65 8.86 0.99
CA ALA A 38 5.56 9.83 1.00
C ALA A 38 6.12 11.22 1.38
N GLY A 39 5.50 12.25 0.83
CA GLY A 39 5.85 13.63 1.12
C GLY A 39 4.61 14.51 1.18
N SER A 40 4.66 15.53 2.01
CA SER A 40 3.63 16.56 2.07
C SER A 40 4.24 17.95 2.16
N LEU A 41 3.56 18.89 1.53
CA LEU A 41 3.86 20.31 1.57
C LEU A 41 2.66 21.07 2.13
N GLY A 42 2.93 22.03 2.97
CA GLY A 42 1.94 22.97 3.48
C GLY A 42 2.45 24.40 3.38
N TRP A 43 1.58 25.30 2.92
CA TRP A 43 1.85 26.72 2.87
C TRP A 43 0.80 27.50 3.64
N ILE A 44 1.23 28.19 4.69
CA ILE A 44 0.37 29.03 5.50
C ILE A 44 0.39 30.45 4.92
N ILE A 45 -0.51 30.69 4.00
CA ILE A 45 -0.60 31.95 3.23
C ILE A 45 -0.97 33.12 4.15
N SER A 46 -1.74 32.86 5.22
CA SER A 46 -2.12 33.90 6.18
C SER A 46 -0.94 34.54 6.92
N GLU A 47 0.23 33.91 6.93
CA GLU A 47 1.44 34.48 7.52
C GLU A 47 2.30 35.28 6.52
N GLU A 48 1.86 35.39 5.26
CA GLU A 48 2.52 36.21 4.25
C GLU A 48 2.18 37.70 4.40
N ASN A 49 3.15 38.56 4.06
CA ASN A 49 2.99 39.99 4.21
C ASN A 49 1.86 40.55 3.32
N PHE A 50 1.67 39.99 2.12
CA PHE A 50 0.63 40.40 1.22
C PHE A 50 -0.78 40.06 1.69
N PHE A 51 -0.91 39.10 2.63
CA PHE A 51 -2.19 38.64 3.16
C PHE A 51 -2.71 39.50 4.31
N GLN A 52 -1.87 40.39 4.90
CA GLN A 52 -2.20 41.18 6.08
C GLN A 52 -3.53 41.97 5.96
N PRO A 53 -3.85 42.64 4.82
CA PRO A 53 -5.12 43.37 4.70
C PRO A 53 -6.36 42.49 4.74
N ILE A 54 -6.23 41.23 4.31
CA ILE A 54 -7.31 40.24 4.27
C ILE A 54 -7.47 39.50 5.61
N LYS A 55 -6.46 39.53 6.46
CA LYS A 55 -6.43 38.85 7.77
C LYS A 55 -7.54 39.29 8.72
N LYS A 56 -8.14 40.47 8.48
CA LYS A 56 -9.32 40.94 9.22
C LYS A 56 -10.58 40.10 8.97
N VAL A 57 -10.67 39.45 7.82
CA VAL A 57 -11.83 38.63 7.42
C VAL A 57 -11.49 37.15 7.48
N ILE A 58 -10.31 36.79 6.96
CA ILE A 58 -9.81 35.40 6.96
C ILE A 58 -8.59 35.34 7.89
N ASN A 59 -8.79 34.85 9.09
CA ASN A 59 -7.73 34.84 10.12
C ASN A 59 -6.65 33.79 9.85
N TYR A 60 -7.00 32.70 9.17
CA TYR A 60 -6.08 31.63 8.86
C TYR A 60 -6.39 31.06 7.47
N PHE A 61 -5.37 30.94 6.65
CA PHE A 61 -5.46 30.35 5.33
C PHE A 61 -4.23 29.49 5.06
N LYS A 62 -4.45 28.17 4.87
CA LYS A 62 -3.40 27.20 4.59
C LYS A 62 -3.80 26.33 3.41
N ILE A 63 -2.88 26.13 2.49
CA ILE A 63 -2.97 25.13 1.43
C ILE A 63 -2.02 23.99 1.76
N ARG A 64 -2.45 22.77 1.52
CA ARG A 64 -1.63 21.58 1.72
C ARG A 64 -1.79 20.60 0.56
N GLY A 65 -0.70 19.90 0.25
CA GLY A 65 -0.69 18.81 -0.72
C GLY A 65 0.17 17.68 -0.22
N SER A 66 -0.24 16.46 -0.47
CA SER A 66 0.56 15.28 -0.16
C SER A 66 0.52 14.27 -1.29
N TYR A 67 1.62 13.57 -1.45
CA TYR A 67 1.79 12.46 -2.37
C TYR A 67 2.48 11.32 -1.63
N GLY A 68 2.01 10.10 -1.82
CA GLY A 68 2.64 8.94 -1.21
C GLY A 68 2.32 7.65 -1.95
N ILE A 69 3.25 6.71 -1.84
CA ILE A 69 3.08 5.35 -2.32
C ILE A 69 2.83 4.46 -1.11
N VAL A 70 1.75 3.68 -1.18
CA VAL A 70 1.37 2.69 -0.16
C VAL A 70 1.47 1.31 -0.76
N GLY A 71 2.11 0.39 -0.06
CA GLY A 71 2.19 -1.00 -0.43
C GLY A 71 1.18 -1.84 0.34
N ASN A 72 0.60 -2.83 -0.35
CA ASN A 72 -0.24 -3.85 0.22
C ASN A 72 0.36 -5.22 -0.12
N ASP A 73 0.56 -6.05 0.89
CA ASP A 73 1.07 -7.43 0.75
C ASP A 73 -0.04 -8.48 0.82
N ARG A 74 -1.29 -8.04 0.99
CA ARG A 74 -2.46 -8.91 1.10
C ARG A 74 -3.06 -9.16 -0.27
N VAL A 75 -2.53 -10.15 -0.95
CA VAL A 75 -2.94 -10.49 -2.32
C VAL A 75 -4.28 -11.25 -2.34
N SER A 76 -4.57 -12.02 -1.29
CA SER A 76 -5.82 -12.78 -1.14
C SER A 76 -6.02 -13.20 0.32
N ASP A 77 -7.27 -13.24 0.76
CA ASP A 77 -7.63 -13.69 2.12
C ASP A 77 -7.35 -15.19 2.34
N TYR A 78 -7.26 -15.95 1.26
CA TYR A 78 -7.14 -17.42 1.29
C TYR A 78 -5.79 -17.97 0.85
N SER A 79 -4.87 -17.13 0.37
CA SER A 79 -3.61 -17.60 -0.20
C SER A 79 -2.42 -16.82 0.32
N ARG A 80 -1.73 -17.39 1.28
CA ARG A 80 -0.38 -16.96 1.68
C ARG A 80 0.65 -17.68 0.79
N PHE A 81 1.83 -17.10 0.66
CA PHE A 81 2.95 -17.71 -0.07
C PHE A 81 2.62 -18.08 -1.52
N LEU A 82 2.09 -17.10 -2.26
CA LEU A 82 1.68 -17.29 -3.67
C LEU A 82 2.82 -17.74 -4.59
N TYR A 83 4.05 -17.59 -4.16
CA TYR A 83 5.25 -18.01 -4.91
C TYR A 83 5.53 -19.51 -4.78
N LEU A 84 4.93 -20.18 -3.78
CA LEU A 84 5.07 -21.62 -3.60
C LEU A 84 3.96 -22.37 -4.36
N PRO A 85 4.29 -23.47 -5.05
CA PRO A 85 3.27 -24.36 -5.58
C PRO A 85 2.54 -25.04 -4.43
N ASP A 86 1.24 -25.19 -4.55
CA ASP A 86 0.47 -26.04 -3.64
C ASP A 86 0.77 -27.50 -3.90
N LYS A 87 0.53 -28.32 -2.87
CA LYS A 87 0.62 -29.76 -3.00
C LYS A 87 -0.46 -30.28 -3.94
N TYR A 88 -0.19 -31.40 -4.57
CA TYR A 88 -1.22 -32.11 -5.30
C TYR A 88 -2.42 -32.41 -4.41
N LEU A 89 -3.61 -32.14 -4.90
CA LEU A 89 -4.85 -32.49 -4.24
C LEU A 89 -5.08 -33.99 -4.48
N ILE A 90 -4.84 -34.80 -3.44
CA ILE A 90 -5.09 -36.22 -3.44
C ILE A 90 -6.59 -36.42 -3.20
N SER A 91 -7.22 -37.34 -3.93
CA SER A 91 -8.66 -37.66 -3.89
C SER A 91 -9.56 -36.76 -4.72
N LEU A 92 -9.02 -35.83 -5.48
CA LEU A 92 -9.77 -35.16 -6.54
C LEU A 92 -9.43 -35.83 -7.88
N GLY A 93 -10.46 -36.41 -8.47
CA GLY A 93 -10.31 -37.27 -9.64
C GLY A 93 -10.07 -38.70 -9.21
N SER A 94 -10.92 -39.57 -9.62
CA SER A 94 -10.80 -41.02 -9.42
C SER A 94 -10.99 -41.77 -10.72
N TYR A 95 -10.31 -42.87 -10.84
CA TYR A 95 -10.49 -43.78 -11.98
C TYR A 95 -10.90 -45.15 -11.49
N ASN A 96 -11.92 -45.68 -12.13
CA ASN A 96 -12.45 -47.01 -11.85
C ASN A 96 -11.78 -48.03 -12.73
N PHE A 97 -11.10 -49.00 -12.13
CA PHE A 97 -10.45 -50.08 -12.81
C PHE A 97 -11.29 -51.36 -12.71
N GLY A 98 -11.14 -52.22 -13.72
CA GLY A 98 -11.76 -53.54 -13.75
C GLY A 98 -13.03 -53.58 -14.63
N ILE A 99 -13.43 -54.80 -14.98
CA ILE A 99 -14.56 -55.05 -15.85
C ILE A 99 -15.89 -54.59 -15.21
N ASN A 100 -15.98 -54.62 -13.89
CA ASN A 100 -17.18 -54.19 -13.17
C ASN A 100 -17.01 -52.81 -12.46
N THR A 101 -16.02 -52.03 -12.84
CA THR A 101 -15.76 -50.72 -12.29
C THR A 101 -15.79 -50.64 -10.74
N SER A 102 -15.50 -51.76 -10.06
CA SER A 102 -15.63 -51.89 -8.61
C SER A 102 -14.42 -51.38 -7.82
N THR A 103 -13.30 -51.17 -8.50
CA THR A 103 -12.09 -50.70 -7.88
C THR A 103 -11.84 -49.26 -8.20
N ASN A 104 -12.20 -48.37 -7.28
CA ASN A 104 -11.96 -46.94 -7.38
C ASN A 104 -10.59 -46.60 -6.82
N ILE A 105 -9.71 -46.02 -7.62
CA ILE A 105 -8.40 -45.54 -7.20
C ILE A 105 -8.43 -44.00 -7.24
N ALA A 106 -8.14 -43.43 -6.07
CA ALA A 106 -8.04 -41.98 -5.95
C ALA A 106 -6.85 -41.45 -6.75
N GLY A 107 -7.09 -40.49 -7.59
CA GLY A 107 -6.08 -39.79 -8.36
C GLY A 107 -5.52 -38.58 -7.62
N ALA A 108 -4.51 -37.96 -8.19
CA ALA A 108 -4.00 -36.67 -7.75
C ALA A 108 -4.19 -35.67 -8.89
N VAL A 109 -4.67 -34.49 -8.54
CA VAL A 109 -4.82 -33.36 -9.47
C VAL A 109 -3.83 -32.28 -9.09
N GLU A 110 -3.18 -31.67 -10.10
CA GLU A 110 -2.31 -30.53 -9.88
C GLU A 110 -3.14 -29.36 -9.33
N SER A 111 -2.71 -28.84 -8.20
CA SER A 111 -3.33 -27.67 -7.59
C SER A 111 -2.69 -26.38 -8.15
N LYS A 112 -2.67 -25.34 -7.37
CA LYS A 112 -2.18 -24.03 -7.76
C LYS A 112 -0.69 -24.03 -8.09
N LYS A 113 -0.34 -23.49 -9.26
CA LYS A 113 1.05 -23.20 -9.61
C LYS A 113 1.56 -22.01 -8.81
N GLY A 114 2.74 -22.14 -8.20
CA GLY A 114 3.43 -21.03 -7.57
C GLY A 114 3.85 -19.99 -8.62
N ASN A 115 3.70 -18.71 -8.28
CA ASN A 115 4.20 -17.62 -9.12
C ASN A 115 5.29 -16.83 -8.38
N PRO A 116 6.58 -17.04 -8.68
CA PRO A 116 7.67 -16.35 -8.01
C PRO A 116 7.75 -14.85 -8.34
N ASN A 117 7.01 -14.39 -9.36
CA ASN A 117 7.03 -12.99 -9.80
C ASN A 117 5.98 -12.12 -9.08
N VAL A 118 5.26 -12.66 -8.10
CA VAL A 118 4.31 -11.88 -7.31
C VAL A 118 5.07 -10.91 -6.41
N THR A 119 4.68 -9.65 -6.48
CA THR A 119 5.28 -8.55 -5.71
C THR A 119 4.20 -7.69 -5.05
N TRP A 120 4.62 -6.67 -4.33
CA TRP A 120 3.75 -5.72 -3.66
C TRP A 120 2.75 -5.07 -4.62
N GLU A 121 1.49 -5.06 -4.22
CA GLU A 121 0.51 -4.16 -4.80
C GLU A 121 0.82 -2.74 -4.32
N THR A 122 0.97 -1.80 -5.25
CA THR A 122 1.29 -0.41 -4.93
C THR A 122 0.18 0.53 -5.36
N ALA A 123 -0.21 1.42 -4.43
CA ALA A 123 -1.18 2.46 -4.70
C ALA A 123 -0.55 3.84 -4.49
N ALA A 124 -0.60 4.69 -5.52
CA ALA A 124 -0.25 6.09 -5.40
C ALA A 124 -1.44 6.89 -4.86
N LYS A 125 -1.25 7.60 -3.75
CA LYS A 125 -2.27 8.43 -3.11
C LYS A 125 -1.88 9.89 -3.18
N GLN A 126 -2.82 10.73 -3.60
CA GLN A 126 -2.68 12.17 -3.63
C GLN A 126 -3.79 12.81 -2.81
N ASN A 127 -3.45 13.80 -1.99
CA ASN A 127 -4.42 14.57 -1.25
C ASN A 127 -4.09 16.05 -1.37
N TYR A 128 -5.12 16.85 -1.62
CA TYR A 128 -5.03 18.30 -1.61
C TYR A 128 -6.05 18.83 -0.62
N GLY A 129 -5.68 19.84 0.14
CA GLY A 129 -6.55 20.41 1.15
C GLY A 129 -6.35 21.91 1.31
N VAL A 130 -7.41 22.57 1.69
CA VAL A 130 -7.44 23.99 2.03
C VAL A 130 -8.08 24.14 3.40
N ASP A 131 -7.38 24.77 4.31
CA ASP A 131 -7.86 25.02 5.67
C ASP A 131 -8.06 26.54 5.84
N MET A 132 -9.28 26.96 6.16
CA MET A 132 -9.62 28.37 6.37
C MET A 132 -10.32 28.59 7.71
N LYS A 133 -10.04 29.74 8.34
CA LYS A 133 -10.79 30.22 9.51
C LYS A 133 -11.26 31.63 9.23
N PHE A 134 -12.55 31.83 9.34
CA PHE A 134 -13.21 33.11 9.18
C PHE A 134 -13.57 33.68 10.53
N LEU A 135 -13.53 34.98 10.68
CA LEU A 135 -14.05 35.79 11.78
C LEU A 135 -14.01 35.11 13.19
N LYS A 136 -13.34 35.79 14.08
CA LYS A 136 -13.38 35.47 15.52
C LYS A 136 -14.34 36.43 16.19
#